data_29c9810f98f355e738c5868e7cdbc378
#
_entry.id   29c9810f98f355e738c5868e7cdbc378
#
_cell.length_a   1.000
_cell.length_b   1.000
_cell.length_c   1.000
_cell.angle_alpha   90.00
_cell.angle_beta   90.00
_cell.angle_gamma   90.00
#
_symmetry.space_group_name_H-M   'P 1'
#
loop_
_entity.id
_entity.type
_entity.pdbx_description
1 polymer ?
#
loop_
_entity_poly.entity_id
_entity_poly.type
_entity_poly.pdbx_seq_one_letter_code
_entity_poly.pdbx_strand_id
1 'polypeptide(L)'
;MALNPRITHWPGQRVWLVGASSGIGRATAAALHTRGAQVVVSARNADALQSFVAQHPGSQALALDSTDRQAVAAGAATLLAQGPLDLVCYCAGHYHAMRAQTFDLDDALRHQQINTTGALHVLGAVLPAFLDAARQGRPGHLSLVGSVAGFRGLPQGLAYGPTKAALIHLAEALYLDLHHEGIAVSIVNPGFVATPLTAQNDFSMPALISPEQAASAIVQGWERGDFDIHFPKRFTRVMKLLRLLPYRLYFPAVRRFTGL
;
A
#
# COMPACT_ATOMS: atom_id res chain seq x y z
N MET A 1 -23.02 3.31 -1.51
CA MET A 1 -22.45 4.03 -2.67
C MET A 1 -20.94 3.81 -2.69
N ALA A 2 -20.35 3.70 -3.87
CA ALA A 2 -18.90 3.72 -4.04
C ALA A 2 -18.39 5.14 -3.70
N LEU A 3 -17.26 5.22 -2.98
CA LEU A 3 -16.66 6.51 -2.61
C LEU A 3 -15.76 7.06 -3.72
N ASN A 4 -15.22 6.17 -4.56
CA ASN A 4 -14.39 6.50 -5.72
C ASN A 4 -15.07 6.08 -7.02
N PRO A 5 -14.68 6.64 -8.17
CA PRO A 5 -15.00 6.08 -9.48
C PRO A 5 -14.58 4.61 -9.56
N ARG A 6 -15.41 3.79 -10.19
CA ARG A 6 -15.12 2.37 -10.39
C ARG A 6 -14.15 2.18 -11.55
N ILE A 7 -13.15 1.33 -11.39
CA ILE A 7 -12.31 0.92 -12.51
C ILE A 7 -12.98 -0.29 -13.18
N THR A 8 -13.62 -0.07 -14.31
CA THR A 8 -14.36 -1.10 -15.03
C THR A 8 -13.58 -1.72 -16.19
N HIS A 9 -12.44 -1.12 -16.55
CA HIS A 9 -11.62 -1.53 -17.69
C HIS A 9 -10.15 -1.36 -17.37
N TRP A 10 -9.37 -2.45 -17.45
CA TRP A 10 -7.93 -2.45 -17.19
C TRP A 10 -7.06 -2.38 -18.43
N PRO A 11 -7.47 -2.93 -19.62
CA PRO A 11 -6.66 -2.85 -20.82
C PRO A 11 -6.27 -1.42 -21.17
N GLY A 12 -4.96 -1.20 -21.33
CA GLY A 12 -4.40 0.12 -21.64
C GLY A 12 -4.19 1.05 -20.44
N GLN A 13 -4.74 0.74 -19.24
CA GLN A 13 -4.47 1.51 -18.03
C GLN A 13 -2.98 1.38 -17.64
N ARG A 14 -2.32 2.51 -17.40
CA ARG A 14 -0.92 2.55 -16.94
C ARG A 14 -0.85 2.61 -15.42
N VAL A 15 -0.33 1.55 -14.82
CA VAL A 15 -0.29 1.38 -13.37
C VAL A 15 1.14 1.30 -12.87
N TRP A 16 1.51 2.17 -11.93
CA TRP A 16 2.80 2.15 -11.26
C TRP A 16 2.68 1.58 -9.85
N LEU A 17 3.37 0.45 -9.59
CA LEU A 17 3.43 -0.19 -8.27
C LEU A 17 4.83 -0.03 -7.66
N VAL A 18 4.93 0.73 -6.58
CA VAL A 18 6.16 0.94 -5.82
C VAL A 18 6.22 -0.06 -4.67
N GLY A 19 7.26 -0.90 -4.61
CA GLY A 19 7.38 -2.01 -3.67
C GLY A 19 6.87 -3.34 -4.25
N ALA A 20 7.14 -3.59 -5.54
CA ALA A 20 6.61 -4.73 -6.28
C ALA A 20 7.64 -5.84 -6.59
N SER A 21 8.75 -5.92 -5.86
CA SER A 21 9.73 -7.02 -6.02
C SER A 21 9.23 -8.35 -5.45
N SER A 22 8.30 -8.33 -4.49
CA SER A 22 7.79 -9.52 -3.81
C SER A 22 6.40 -9.29 -3.21
N GLY A 23 5.83 -10.32 -2.59
CA GLY A 23 4.63 -10.25 -1.76
C GLY A 23 3.43 -9.61 -2.46
N ILE A 24 2.70 -8.76 -1.72
CA ILE A 24 1.45 -8.14 -2.18
C ILE A 24 1.65 -7.32 -3.45
N GLY A 25 2.70 -6.49 -3.51
CA GLY A 25 2.96 -5.63 -4.66
C GLY A 25 3.19 -6.43 -5.93
N ARG A 26 4.04 -7.47 -5.89
CA ARG A 26 4.31 -8.35 -7.04
C ARG A 26 3.06 -9.10 -7.49
N ALA A 27 2.30 -9.66 -6.55
CA ALA A 27 1.07 -10.38 -6.87
C ALA A 27 0.01 -9.45 -7.47
N THR A 28 -0.11 -8.21 -6.95
CA THR A 28 -1.02 -7.19 -7.51
C THR A 28 -0.61 -6.79 -8.92
N ALA A 29 0.70 -6.61 -9.16
CA ALA A 29 1.23 -6.34 -10.49
C ALA A 29 0.88 -7.45 -11.50
N ALA A 30 1.07 -8.71 -11.12
CA ALA A 30 0.71 -9.87 -11.94
C ALA A 30 -0.80 -9.93 -12.23
N ALA A 31 -1.63 -9.69 -11.22
CA ALA A 31 -3.09 -9.69 -11.37
C ALA A 31 -3.59 -8.58 -12.31
N LEU A 32 -2.95 -7.40 -12.31
CA LEU A 32 -3.26 -6.29 -13.21
C LEU A 32 -2.78 -6.58 -14.63
N HIS A 33 -1.57 -7.11 -14.79
CA HIS A 33 -1.05 -7.51 -16.10
C HIS A 33 -1.97 -8.53 -16.77
N THR A 34 -2.43 -9.55 -16.05
CA THR A 34 -3.39 -10.54 -16.54
C THR A 34 -4.71 -9.91 -17.04
N ARG A 35 -5.07 -8.73 -16.51
CA ARG A 35 -6.25 -7.94 -16.92
C ARG A 35 -5.97 -6.97 -18.07
N GLY A 36 -4.74 -6.96 -18.61
CA GLY A 36 -4.35 -6.13 -19.75
C GLY A 36 -3.85 -4.73 -19.38
N ALA A 37 -3.61 -4.44 -18.10
CA ALA A 37 -2.99 -3.19 -17.70
C ALA A 37 -1.50 -3.14 -18.08
N GLN A 38 -1.01 -1.96 -18.42
CA GLN A 38 0.41 -1.67 -18.61
C GLN A 38 1.07 -1.42 -17.26
N VAL A 39 1.81 -2.39 -16.76
CA VAL A 39 2.31 -2.39 -15.38
C VAL A 39 3.76 -1.93 -15.32
N VAL A 40 4.02 -0.93 -14.49
CA VAL A 40 5.37 -0.53 -14.07
C VAL A 40 5.61 -1.00 -12.65
N VAL A 41 6.68 -1.76 -12.44
CA VAL A 41 7.08 -2.28 -11.13
C VAL A 41 8.36 -1.61 -10.65
N SER A 42 8.35 -1.11 -9.41
CA SER A 42 9.52 -0.46 -8.80
C SER A 42 9.86 -1.06 -7.45
N ALA A 43 11.14 -1.25 -7.21
CA ALA A 43 11.76 -1.63 -5.95
C ALA A 43 13.29 -1.45 -6.06
N ARG A 44 14.02 -1.68 -4.96
CA ARG A 44 15.49 -1.66 -4.94
C ARG A 44 16.12 -2.86 -5.65
N ASN A 45 15.49 -4.03 -5.55
CA ASN A 45 16.00 -5.27 -6.14
C ASN A 45 15.70 -5.33 -7.63
N ALA A 46 16.67 -4.89 -8.45
CA ALA A 46 16.56 -4.86 -9.90
C ALA A 46 16.33 -6.26 -10.51
N ASP A 47 17.03 -7.29 -10.00
CA ASP A 47 16.92 -8.66 -10.53
C ASP A 47 15.51 -9.23 -10.33
N ALA A 48 14.89 -8.97 -9.17
CA ALA A 48 13.51 -9.37 -8.92
C ALA A 48 12.52 -8.66 -9.84
N LEU A 49 12.77 -7.39 -10.19
CA LEU A 49 11.95 -6.63 -11.16
C LEU A 49 12.16 -7.17 -12.58
N GLN A 50 13.39 -7.45 -13.00
CA GLN A 50 13.67 -8.05 -14.32
C GLN A 50 13.04 -9.44 -14.44
N SER A 51 13.12 -10.26 -13.39
CA SER A 51 12.42 -11.54 -13.33
C SER A 51 10.88 -11.38 -13.47
N PHE A 52 10.31 -10.30 -12.94
CA PHE A 52 8.88 -10.01 -13.14
C PHE A 52 8.59 -9.69 -14.60
N VAL A 53 9.35 -8.78 -15.20
CA VAL A 53 9.15 -8.35 -16.60
C VAL A 53 9.32 -9.53 -17.58
N ALA A 54 10.30 -10.40 -17.35
CA ALA A 54 10.48 -11.61 -18.16
C ALA A 54 9.27 -12.55 -18.14
N GLN A 55 8.57 -12.62 -17.01
CA GLN A 55 7.35 -13.43 -16.84
C GLN A 55 6.06 -12.70 -17.31
N HIS A 56 6.11 -11.37 -17.46
CA HIS A 56 4.98 -10.52 -17.78
C HIS A 56 5.35 -9.56 -18.92
N PRO A 57 5.42 -10.05 -20.16
CA PRO A 57 5.82 -9.25 -21.34
C PRO A 57 4.98 -7.98 -21.48
N GLY A 58 5.62 -6.86 -21.82
CA GLY A 58 4.96 -5.55 -21.90
C GLY A 58 4.94 -4.77 -20.57
N SER A 59 5.35 -5.39 -19.46
CA SER A 59 5.60 -4.67 -18.20
C SER A 59 6.93 -3.94 -18.23
N GLN A 60 7.08 -2.92 -17.39
CA GLN A 60 8.30 -2.12 -17.26
C GLN A 60 8.89 -2.26 -15.85
N ALA A 61 10.20 -2.47 -15.76
CA ALA A 61 10.95 -2.40 -14.51
C ALA A 61 11.59 -1.01 -14.35
N LEU A 62 11.39 -0.41 -13.18
CA LEU A 62 12.03 0.83 -12.78
C LEU A 62 12.65 0.65 -11.39
N ALA A 63 13.93 0.28 -11.36
CA ALA A 63 14.67 0.11 -10.11
C ALA A 63 14.90 1.45 -9.43
N LEU A 64 14.42 1.61 -8.20
CA LEU A 64 14.64 2.80 -7.37
C LEU A 64 14.50 2.48 -5.88
N ASP A 65 15.14 3.28 -5.04
CA ASP A 65 14.87 3.33 -3.60
C ASP A 65 13.85 4.44 -3.32
N SER A 66 12.71 4.08 -2.73
CA SER A 66 11.66 5.04 -2.38
C SER A 66 12.09 6.05 -1.30
N THR A 67 13.18 5.76 -0.57
CA THR A 67 13.76 6.69 0.42
C THR A 67 14.64 7.76 -0.22
N ASP A 68 15.07 7.57 -1.46
CA ASP A 68 15.79 8.56 -2.24
C ASP A 68 14.81 9.44 -3.03
N ARG A 69 14.62 10.67 -2.53
CA ARG A 69 13.71 11.65 -3.14
C ARG A 69 14.07 11.97 -4.60
N GLN A 70 15.38 12.04 -4.91
CA GLN A 70 15.83 12.40 -6.26
C GLN A 70 15.58 11.25 -7.24
N ALA A 71 15.89 10.02 -6.82
CA ALA A 71 15.61 8.84 -7.63
C ALA A 71 14.10 8.68 -7.90
N VAL A 72 13.24 8.92 -6.90
CA VAL A 72 11.78 8.88 -7.06
C VAL A 72 11.31 9.96 -8.02
N ALA A 73 11.78 11.20 -7.88
CA ALA A 73 11.40 12.31 -8.77
C ALA A 73 11.83 12.06 -10.22
N ALA A 74 13.06 11.61 -10.44
CA ALA A 74 13.58 11.28 -11.76
C ALA A 74 12.80 10.10 -12.40
N GLY A 75 12.53 9.06 -11.62
CA GLY A 75 11.74 7.91 -12.07
C GLY A 75 10.32 8.30 -12.47
N ALA A 76 9.64 9.08 -11.63
CA ALA A 76 8.30 9.58 -11.93
C ALA A 76 8.30 10.45 -13.20
N ALA A 77 9.26 11.36 -13.37
CA ALA A 77 9.38 12.18 -14.55
C ALA A 77 9.57 11.33 -15.82
N THR A 78 10.41 10.29 -15.75
CA THR A 78 10.61 9.34 -16.86
C THR A 78 9.30 8.63 -17.23
N LEU A 79 8.52 8.19 -16.25
CA LEU A 79 7.23 7.54 -16.51
C LEU A 79 6.20 8.51 -17.09
N LEU A 80 6.10 9.72 -16.55
CA LEU A 80 5.14 10.73 -16.99
C LEU A 80 5.45 11.26 -18.38
N ALA A 81 6.73 11.30 -18.78
CA ALA A 81 7.12 11.64 -20.16
C ALA A 81 6.64 10.60 -21.19
N GLN A 82 6.39 9.37 -20.80
CA GLN A 82 5.82 8.30 -21.63
C GLN A 82 4.28 8.37 -21.75
N GLY A 83 3.63 9.20 -20.95
CA GLY A 83 2.18 9.39 -20.89
C GLY A 83 1.65 9.39 -19.44
N PRO A 84 0.36 9.67 -19.25
CA PRO A 84 -0.25 9.74 -17.94
C PRO A 84 -0.21 8.39 -17.21
N LEU A 85 -0.17 8.43 -15.89
CA LEU A 85 -0.38 7.27 -15.02
C LEU A 85 -1.84 7.28 -14.56
N ASP A 86 -2.54 6.17 -14.75
CA ASP A 86 -3.95 6.03 -14.35
C ASP A 86 -4.08 5.60 -12.89
N LEU A 87 -3.11 4.80 -12.39
CA LEU A 87 -3.06 4.40 -10.99
C LEU A 87 -1.62 4.35 -10.48
N VAL A 88 -1.39 4.91 -9.29
CA VAL A 88 -0.13 4.75 -8.55
C VAL A 88 -0.43 4.11 -7.21
N CYS A 89 0.23 2.96 -6.93
CA CYS A 89 0.09 2.24 -5.68
C CYS A 89 1.41 2.20 -4.92
N TYR A 90 1.45 2.81 -3.74
CA TYR A 90 2.59 2.69 -2.83
C TYR A 90 2.40 1.47 -1.92
N CYS A 91 3.13 0.40 -2.23
CA CYS A 91 3.12 -0.88 -1.54
C CYS A 91 4.45 -1.17 -0.81
N ALA A 92 5.48 -0.32 -0.97
CA ALA A 92 6.74 -0.51 -0.27
C ALA A 92 6.54 -0.44 1.25
N GLY A 93 7.26 -1.29 1.96
CA GLY A 93 7.17 -1.34 3.41
C GLY A 93 8.34 -2.06 4.04
N HIS A 94 8.64 -1.65 5.26
CA HIS A 94 9.56 -2.28 6.18
C HIS A 94 8.79 -2.68 7.43
N TYR A 95 9.06 -3.86 7.96
CA TYR A 95 8.50 -4.35 9.20
C TYR A 95 9.56 -5.15 9.95
N HIS A 96 9.71 -4.85 11.21
CA HIS A 96 10.40 -5.64 12.20
C HIS A 96 9.65 -5.50 13.52
N ALA A 97 9.42 -6.62 14.19
CA ALA A 97 8.70 -6.63 15.47
C ALA A 97 9.52 -5.90 16.53
N MET A 98 8.94 -4.89 17.18
CA MET A 98 9.64 -4.05 18.15
C MET A 98 8.80 -3.84 19.41
N ARG A 99 9.41 -4.04 20.59
CA ARG A 99 8.85 -3.73 21.90
C ARG A 99 9.58 -2.55 22.54
N ALA A 100 8.93 -1.88 23.48
CA ALA A 100 9.55 -0.77 24.22
C ALA A 100 10.81 -1.20 25.00
N GLN A 101 10.84 -2.45 25.48
CA GLN A 101 11.99 -3.00 26.21
C GLN A 101 13.23 -3.25 25.34
N THR A 102 13.03 -3.40 24.04
CA THR A 102 14.07 -3.64 23.03
C THR A 102 13.98 -2.59 21.91
N PHE A 103 13.81 -1.32 22.32
CA PHE A 103 13.66 -0.23 21.38
C PHE A 103 14.96 0.00 20.61
N ASP A 104 14.86 -0.03 19.29
CA ASP A 104 15.95 0.27 18.34
C ASP A 104 15.55 1.52 17.56
N LEU A 105 16.28 2.62 17.80
CA LEU A 105 16.00 3.90 17.16
C LEU A 105 16.28 3.85 15.66
N ASP A 106 17.35 3.22 15.23
CA ASP A 106 17.74 3.17 13.81
C ASP A 106 16.71 2.39 13.00
N ASP A 107 16.24 1.25 13.52
CA ASP A 107 15.19 0.48 12.88
C ASP A 107 13.82 1.21 12.93
N ALA A 108 13.51 1.92 14.01
CA ALA A 108 12.32 2.76 14.09
C ALA A 108 12.34 3.88 13.04
N LEU A 109 13.47 4.56 12.87
CA LEU A 109 13.67 5.57 11.82
C LEU A 109 13.58 4.95 10.42
N ARG A 110 14.10 3.76 10.23
CA ARG A 110 13.98 3.01 8.97
C ARG A 110 12.52 2.71 8.62
N HIS A 111 11.68 2.36 9.60
CA HIS A 111 10.24 2.23 9.40
C HIS A 111 9.63 3.54 8.90
N GLN A 112 9.98 4.69 9.50
CA GLN A 112 9.48 5.99 9.07
C GLN A 112 9.94 6.33 7.65
N GLN A 113 11.23 6.15 7.36
CA GLN A 113 11.79 6.46 6.05
C GLN A 113 11.14 5.67 4.93
N ILE A 114 10.99 4.33 5.10
CA ILE A 114 10.44 3.49 4.04
C ILE A 114 8.92 3.61 4.00
N ASN A 115 8.22 3.44 5.15
CA ASN A 115 6.77 3.30 5.10
C ASN A 115 6.06 4.63 4.88
N THR A 116 6.58 5.73 5.44
CA THR A 116 5.91 7.04 5.43
C THR A 116 6.59 8.02 4.49
N THR A 117 7.88 8.31 4.70
CA THR A 117 8.60 9.32 3.90
C THR A 117 8.68 8.90 2.43
N GLY A 118 8.93 7.61 2.14
CA GLY A 118 8.91 7.10 0.78
C GLY A 118 7.56 7.29 0.08
N ALA A 119 6.44 7.13 0.80
CA ALA A 119 5.12 7.43 0.25
C ALA A 119 4.96 8.93 -0.08
N LEU A 120 5.47 9.82 0.79
CA LEU A 120 5.45 11.26 0.53
C LEU A 120 6.32 11.65 -0.67
N HIS A 121 7.47 10.99 -0.88
CA HIS A 121 8.30 11.21 -2.07
C HIS A 121 7.53 10.88 -3.35
N VAL A 122 6.86 9.70 -3.38
CA VAL A 122 6.06 9.29 -4.53
C VAL A 122 4.89 10.26 -4.77
N LEU A 123 4.14 10.60 -3.72
CA LEU A 123 3.04 11.57 -3.83
C LEU A 123 3.53 12.92 -4.35
N GLY A 124 4.62 13.47 -3.80
CA GLY A 124 5.20 14.73 -4.23
C GLY A 124 5.65 14.72 -5.69
N ALA A 125 6.05 13.56 -6.22
CA ALA A 125 6.48 13.41 -7.61
C ALA A 125 5.32 13.26 -8.60
N VAL A 126 4.16 12.68 -8.17
CA VAL A 126 3.06 12.37 -9.11
C VAL A 126 1.87 13.31 -8.97
N LEU A 127 1.62 13.89 -7.79
CA LEU A 127 0.42 14.67 -7.50
C LEU A 127 0.23 15.87 -8.45
N PRO A 128 1.25 16.67 -8.81
CA PRO A 128 1.08 17.74 -9.77
C PRO A 128 0.54 17.25 -11.12
N ALA A 129 1.08 16.14 -11.63
CA ALA A 129 0.64 15.56 -12.91
C ALA A 129 -0.77 14.98 -12.82
N PHE A 130 -1.17 14.41 -11.67
CA PHE A 130 -2.54 13.92 -11.44
C PHE A 130 -3.55 15.07 -11.42
N LEU A 131 -3.23 16.20 -10.78
CA LEU A 131 -4.07 17.40 -10.78
C LEU A 131 -4.20 17.99 -12.19
N ASP A 132 -3.12 18.06 -12.95
CA ASP A 132 -3.16 18.55 -14.34
C ASP A 132 -3.96 17.62 -15.26
N ALA A 133 -3.82 16.31 -15.11
CA ALA A 133 -4.60 15.33 -15.85
C ALA A 133 -6.10 15.39 -15.49
N ALA A 134 -6.42 15.57 -14.21
CA ALA A 134 -7.82 15.72 -13.74
C ALA A 134 -8.49 16.94 -14.35
N ARG A 135 -7.81 18.10 -14.42
CA ARG A 135 -8.31 19.31 -15.11
C ARG A 135 -8.57 19.09 -16.60
N GLN A 136 -7.91 18.11 -17.21
CA GLN A 136 -8.11 17.67 -18.59
C GLN A 136 -9.17 16.56 -18.74
N GLY A 137 -9.93 16.26 -17.69
CA GLY A 137 -10.96 15.22 -17.67
C GLY A 137 -10.42 13.79 -17.59
N ARG A 138 -9.16 13.60 -17.17
CA ARG A 138 -8.50 12.29 -17.04
C ARG A 138 -7.98 12.09 -15.60
N PRO A 139 -8.87 12.03 -14.59
CA PRO A 139 -8.46 11.85 -13.20
C PRO A 139 -7.89 10.45 -13.00
N GLY A 140 -6.81 10.37 -12.22
CA GLY A 140 -6.16 9.11 -11.86
C GLY A 140 -6.57 8.61 -10.48
N HIS A 141 -5.88 7.54 -10.01
CA HIS A 141 -6.14 6.89 -8.73
C HIS A 141 -4.85 6.76 -7.91
N LEU A 142 -4.85 7.29 -6.70
CA LEU A 142 -3.77 7.15 -5.71
C LEU A 142 -4.14 6.07 -4.70
N SER A 143 -3.30 5.05 -4.51
CA SER A 143 -3.54 3.96 -3.57
C SER A 143 -2.35 3.79 -2.62
N LEU A 144 -2.61 3.76 -1.31
CA LEU A 144 -1.59 3.54 -0.28
C LEU A 144 -1.82 2.19 0.41
N VAL A 145 -0.75 1.48 0.74
CA VAL A 145 -0.86 0.21 1.47
C VAL A 145 -0.53 0.43 2.95
N GLY A 146 -1.59 0.57 3.74
CA GLY A 146 -1.59 0.60 5.19
C GLY A 146 -1.42 -0.79 5.82
N SER A 147 -2.15 -1.03 6.90
CA SER A 147 -2.28 -2.32 7.60
C SER A 147 -3.35 -2.22 8.68
N VAL A 148 -3.92 -3.34 9.10
CA VAL A 148 -4.72 -3.40 10.35
C VAL A 148 -3.92 -2.96 11.59
N ALA A 149 -2.59 -3.05 11.55
CA ALA A 149 -1.70 -2.54 12.61
C ALA A 149 -1.74 -1.02 12.73
N GLY A 150 -2.21 -0.30 11.70
CA GLY A 150 -2.44 1.14 11.73
C GLY A 150 -3.79 1.54 12.34
N PHE A 151 -4.70 0.61 12.59
CA PHE A 151 -6.01 0.95 13.15
C PHE A 151 -5.91 1.40 14.61
N ARG A 152 -5.04 0.76 15.38
CA ARG A 152 -4.77 1.07 16.79
C ARG A 152 -3.49 0.39 17.27
N GLY A 153 -2.88 0.89 18.36
CA GLY A 153 -1.63 0.34 18.90
C GLY A 153 -1.73 -1.14 19.28
N LEU A 154 -0.87 -1.96 18.70
CA LEU A 154 -0.76 -3.40 18.96
C LEU A 154 0.60 -3.73 19.57
N PRO A 155 0.70 -4.82 20.37
CA PRO A 155 2.00 -5.32 20.82
C PRO A 155 2.93 -5.61 19.64
N GLN A 156 4.23 -5.46 19.87
CA GLN A 156 5.29 -5.63 18.85
C GLN A 156 5.19 -4.70 17.64
N GLY A 157 4.19 -3.82 17.60
CA GLY A 157 3.98 -2.86 16.52
C GLY A 157 4.50 -1.45 16.81
N LEU A 158 5.45 -1.28 17.75
CA LEU A 158 5.84 0.02 18.29
C LEU A 158 6.32 1.01 17.22
N ALA A 159 7.12 0.58 16.26
CA ALA A 159 7.58 1.40 15.14
C ALA A 159 6.66 1.26 13.91
N TYR A 160 6.23 0.05 13.60
CA TYR A 160 5.43 -0.25 12.39
C TYR A 160 4.03 0.36 12.45
N GLY A 161 3.30 0.14 13.56
CA GLY A 161 1.92 0.60 13.73
C GLY A 161 1.74 2.08 13.46
N PRO A 162 2.53 2.97 14.08
CA PRO A 162 2.46 4.42 13.83
C PRO A 162 2.65 4.80 12.36
N THR A 163 3.57 4.15 11.61
CA THR A 163 3.75 4.43 10.18
C THR A 163 2.54 4.05 9.35
N LYS A 164 1.88 2.94 9.69
CA LYS A 164 0.67 2.51 9.00
C LYS A 164 -0.56 3.35 9.37
N ALA A 165 -0.62 3.85 10.61
CA ALA A 165 -1.61 4.83 11.03
C ALA A 165 -1.45 6.16 10.27
N ALA A 166 -0.21 6.61 10.08
CA ALA A 166 0.11 7.79 9.27
C ALA A 166 -0.38 7.66 7.83
N LEU A 167 -0.19 6.49 7.18
CA LEU A 167 -0.69 6.26 5.82
C LEU A 167 -2.22 6.24 5.74
N ILE A 168 -2.90 5.70 6.76
CA ILE A 168 -4.37 5.74 6.83
C ILE A 168 -4.85 7.19 6.91
N HIS A 169 -4.31 7.97 7.84
CA HIS A 169 -4.67 9.38 7.99
C HIS A 169 -4.33 10.20 6.74
N LEU A 170 -3.18 9.95 6.12
CA LEU A 170 -2.77 10.61 4.88
C LEU A 170 -3.76 10.31 3.74
N ALA A 171 -4.20 9.06 3.59
CA ALA A 171 -5.19 8.69 2.59
C ALA A 171 -6.54 9.37 2.83
N GLU A 172 -6.99 9.47 4.10
CA GLU A 172 -8.21 10.18 4.47
C GLU A 172 -8.13 11.66 4.09
N ALA A 173 -7.03 12.35 4.42
CA ALA A 173 -6.81 13.74 4.06
C ALA A 173 -6.75 13.95 2.53
N LEU A 174 -5.97 13.11 1.82
CA LEU A 174 -5.91 13.15 0.37
C LEU A 174 -7.28 12.94 -0.29
N TYR A 175 -8.10 12.04 0.23
CA TYR A 175 -9.44 11.83 -0.29
C TYR A 175 -10.32 13.10 -0.16
N LEU A 176 -10.28 13.74 1.01
CA LEU A 176 -11.05 14.97 1.25
C LEU A 176 -10.62 16.11 0.32
N ASP A 177 -9.30 16.26 0.09
CA ASP A 177 -8.76 17.33 -0.75
C ASP A 177 -8.97 17.06 -2.25
N LEU A 178 -8.88 15.79 -2.69
CA LEU A 178 -8.84 15.43 -4.11
C LEU A 178 -10.18 14.94 -4.67
N HIS A 179 -11.14 14.63 -3.81
CA HIS A 179 -12.46 14.14 -4.22
C HIS A 179 -13.17 15.05 -5.21
N HIS A 180 -13.09 16.37 -5.01
CA HIS A 180 -13.72 17.37 -5.91
C HIS A 180 -13.01 17.49 -7.27
N GLU A 181 -11.75 17.11 -7.34
CA GLU A 181 -10.97 17.05 -8.59
C GLU A 181 -11.24 15.74 -9.37
N GLY A 182 -12.07 14.84 -8.83
CA GLY A 182 -12.34 13.53 -9.42
C GLY A 182 -11.23 12.51 -9.26
N ILE A 183 -10.11 12.86 -8.60
CA ILE A 183 -8.99 11.95 -8.35
C ILE A 183 -9.40 10.96 -7.26
N ALA A 184 -9.32 9.67 -7.60
CA ALA A 184 -9.62 8.60 -6.66
C ALA A 184 -8.48 8.41 -5.65
N VAL A 185 -8.84 8.13 -4.40
CA VAL A 185 -7.89 7.76 -3.35
C VAL A 185 -8.38 6.52 -2.63
N SER A 186 -7.50 5.54 -2.42
CA SER A 186 -7.81 4.36 -1.61
C SER A 186 -6.70 4.01 -0.64
N ILE A 187 -7.09 3.46 0.51
CA ILE A 187 -6.21 2.83 1.48
C ILE A 187 -6.44 1.33 1.50
N VAL A 188 -5.38 0.56 1.35
CA VAL A 188 -5.42 -0.89 1.47
C VAL A 188 -4.96 -1.27 2.86
N ASN A 189 -5.78 -1.97 3.63
CA ASN A 189 -5.48 -2.39 5.00
C ASN A 189 -5.44 -3.92 5.12
N PRO A 190 -4.30 -4.57 4.78
CA PRO A 190 -4.15 -6.00 4.94
C PRO A 190 -4.16 -6.42 6.41
N GLY A 191 -4.72 -7.60 6.69
CA GLY A 191 -4.36 -8.42 7.84
C GLY A 191 -3.06 -9.19 7.56
N PHE A 192 -3.00 -10.44 7.95
CA PHE A 192 -1.81 -11.27 7.71
C PHE A 192 -1.83 -11.85 6.29
N VAL A 193 -0.74 -11.61 5.55
CA VAL A 193 -0.50 -12.12 4.20
C VAL A 193 0.85 -12.84 4.19
N ALA A 194 0.92 -14.04 3.63
CA ALA A 194 2.14 -14.86 3.56
C ALA A 194 3.17 -14.23 2.60
N THR A 195 4.04 -13.39 3.14
CA THR A 195 5.05 -12.63 2.39
C THR A 195 6.41 -12.74 3.09
N PRO A 196 7.53 -12.42 2.43
CA PRO A 196 8.82 -12.33 3.12
C PRO A 196 8.80 -11.39 4.33
N LEU A 197 7.94 -10.35 4.31
CA LEU A 197 7.79 -9.41 5.42
C LEU A 197 7.20 -10.07 6.68
N THR A 198 6.24 -10.97 6.53
CA THR A 198 5.56 -11.67 7.62
C THR A 198 6.19 -12.99 8.00
N ALA A 199 7.10 -13.52 7.18
CA ALA A 199 7.81 -14.77 7.43
C ALA A 199 8.70 -14.72 8.70
N GLN A 200 9.07 -13.53 9.16
CA GLN A 200 9.83 -13.31 10.40
C GLN A 200 8.99 -13.34 11.68
N ASN A 201 7.67 -13.46 11.57
CA ASN A 201 6.81 -13.51 12.75
C ASN A 201 6.93 -14.87 13.46
N ASP A 202 7.12 -14.84 14.77
CA ASP A 202 7.20 -16.00 15.66
C ASP A 202 5.88 -16.31 16.39
N PHE A 203 4.81 -15.62 16.02
CA PHE A 203 3.48 -15.77 16.61
C PHE A 203 2.44 -16.27 15.60
N SER A 204 1.34 -16.80 16.12
CA SER A 204 0.20 -17.22 15.28
C SER A 204 -0.39 -16.05 14.52
N MET A 205 -0.53 -16.20 13.20
CA MET A 205 -1.12 -15.22 12.29
C MET A 205 -2.55 -15.63 11.93
N PRO A 206 -3.57 -15.14 12.64
CA PRO A 206 -4.96 -15.54 12.38
C PRO A 206 -5.41 -15.10 10.98
N ALA A 207 -6.12 -16.00 10.31
CA ALA A 207 -6.68 -15.79 8.97
C ALA A 207 -5.61 -15.38 7.94
N LEU A 208 -4.42 -15.99 7.99
CA LEU A 208 -3.37 -15.82 6.99
C LEU A 208 -3.89 -16.15 5.59
N ILE A 209 -3.62 -15.27 4.63
CA ILE A 209 -3.98 -15.46 3.22
C ILE A 209 -2.74 -15.39 2.33
N SER A 210 -2.86 -15.86 1.08
CA SER A 210 -1.77 -15.78 0.10
C SER A 210 -1.66 -14.36 -0.50
N PRO A 211 -0.50 -13.99 -1.10
CA PRO A 211 -0.35 -12.75 -1.85
C PRO A 211 -1.34 -12.61 -3.01
N GLU A 212 -1.69 -13.71 -3.67
CA GLU A 212 -2.63 -13.73 -4.80
C GLU A 212 -4.07 -13.44 -4.32
N GLN A 213 -4.46 -13.98 -3.17
CA GLN A 213 -5.75 -13.66 -2.53
C GLN A 213 -5.81 -12.17 -2.13
N ALA A 214 -4.70 -11.64 -1.60
CA ALA A 214 -4.58 -10.23 -1.28
C ALA A 214 -4.68 -9.36 -2.54
N ALA A 215 -3.95 -9.70 -3.60
CA ALA A 215 -4.01 -9.02 -4.89
C ALA A 215 -5.41 -9.00 -5.49
N SER A 216 -6.10 -10.15 -5.47
CA SER A 216 -7.49 -10.25 -5.92
C SER A 216 -8.41 -9.31 -5.14
N ALA A 217 -8.27 -9.25 -3.80
CA ALA A 217 -9.06 -8.36 -2.96
C ALA A 217 -8.79 -6.87 -3.24
N ILE A 218 -7.52 -6.52 -3.52
CA ILE A 218 -7.11 -5.15 -3.87
C ILE A 218 -7.74 -4.74 -5.20
N VAL A 219 -7.53 -5.53 -6.25
CA VAL A 219 -8.06 -5.22 -7.60
C VAL A 219 -9.58 -5.11 -7.57
N GLN A 220 -10.28 -6.06 -6.94
CA GLN A 220 -11.74 -5.99 -6.76
C GLN A 220 -12.17 -4.74 -5.96
N GLY A 221 -11.37 -4.30 -4.99
CA GLY A 221 -11.65 -3.08 -4.24
C GLY A 221 -11.59 -1.84 -5.14
N TRP A 222 -10.59 -1.73 -5.99
CA TRP A 222 -10.49 -0.67 -6.99
C TRP A 222 -11.64 -0.73 -8.03
N GLU A 223 -11.97 -1.94 -8.51
CA GLU A 223 -13.11 -2.17 -9.42
C GLU A 223 -14.45 -1.75 -8.82
N ARG A 224 -14.63 -1.86 -7.50
CA ARG A 224 -15.83 -1.39 -6.80
C ARG A 224 -15.82 0.09 -6.45
N GLY A 225 -14.66 0.75 -6.53
CA GLY A 225 -14.47 2.12 -6.06
C GLY A 225 -14.45 2.23 -4.52
N ASP A 226 -13.92 1.20 -3.84
CA ASP A 226 -13.78 1.22 -2.39
C ASP A 226 -12.66 2.20 -1.98
N PHE A 227 -12.91 3.06 -0.98
CA PHE A 227 -11.86 3.84 -0.32
C PHE A 227 -11.01 2.97 0.61
N ASP A 228 -11.66 2.17 1.47
CA ASP A 228 -11.00 1.30 2.44
C ASP A 228 -11.09 -0.17 2.00
N ILE A 229 -10.02 -0.63 1.38
CA ILE A 229 -9.86 -2.00 0.88
C ILE A 229 -9.17 -2.83 1.96
N HIS A 230 -9.93 -3.62 2.72
CA HIS A 230 -9.37 -4.40 3.83
C HIS A 230 -9.71 -5.88 3.70
N PHE A 231 -8.77 -6.74 4.07
CA PHE A 231 -8.91 -8.20 3.96
C PHE A 231 -7.98 -8.94 4.94
N PRO A 232 -8.30 -10.21 5.30
CA PRO A 232 -9.57 -10.89 5.06
C PRO A 232 -10.69 -10.29 5.94
N LYS A 233 -11.88 -10.15 5.37
CA LYS A 233 -12.99 -9.38 5.99
C LYS A 233 -13.35 -9.85 7.40
N ARG A 234 -13.29 -11.16 7.69
CA ARG A 234 -13.60 -11.71 9.02
C ARG A 234 -12.68 -11.12 10.09
N PHE A 235 -11.37 -11.16 9.86
CA PHE A 235 -10.35 -10.66 10.78
C PHE A 235 -10.39 -9.12 10.88
N THR A 236 -10.38 -8.45 9.73
CA THR A 236 -10.28 -6.98 9.71
C THR A 236 -11.52 -6.28 10.27
N ARG A 237 -12.72 -6.89 10.19
CA ARG A 237 -13.94 -6.38 10.86
C ARG A 237 -13.80 -6.43 12.37
N VAL A 238 -13.24 -7.50 12.93
CA VAL A 238 -12.97 -7.59 14.37
C VAL A 238 -12.00 -6.50 14.79
N MET A 239 -10.91 -6.27 14.01
CA MET A 239 -9.94 -5.20 14.28
C MET A 239 -10.59 -3.80 14.24
N LYS A 240 -11.51 -3.57 13.31
CA LYS A 240 -12.29 -2.32 13.25
C LYS A 240 -13.22 -2.14 14.45
N LEU A 241 -13.87 -3.20 14.91
CA LEU A 241 -14.68 -3.15 16.14
C LEU A 241 -13.81 -2.86 17.37
N LEU A 242 -12.66 -3.51 17.50
CA LEU A 242 -11.70 -3.23 18.57
C LEU A 242 -11.23 -1.75 18.56
N ARG A 243 -11.11 -1.13 17.39
CA ARG A 243 -10.76 0.30 17.25
C ARG A 243 -11.75 1.21 17.98
N LEU A 244 -13.02 0.85 18.06
CA LEU A 244 -14.08 1.66 18.65
C LEU A 244 -14.13 1.56 20.20
N LEU A 245 -13.46 0.59 20.80
CA LEU A 245 -13.51 0.40 22.25
C LEU A 245 -12.83 1.56 22.99
N PRO A 246 -13.36 2.04 24.11
CA PRO A 246 -12.62 2.94 25.00
C PRO A 246 -11.38 2.21 25.56
N TYR A 247 -10.33 2.95 25.93
CA TYR A 247 -9.05 2.37 26.37
C TYR A 247 -9.17 1.38 27.51
N ARG A 248 -10.09 1.62 28.44
CA ARG A 248 -10.36 0.72 29.59
C ARG A 248 -10.79 -0.70 29.16
N LEU A 249 -11.42 -0.84 28.00
CA LEU A 249 -11.83 -2.13 27.43
C LEU A 249 -10.82 -2.63 26.39
N TYR A 250 -10.23 -1.73 25.62
CA TYR A 250 -9.29 -2.08 24.56
C TYR A 250 -8.05 -2.78 25.09
N PHE A 251 -7.36 -2.20 26.09
CA PHE A 251 -6.11 -2.76 26.58
C PHE A 251 -6.27 -4.16 27.21
N PRO A 252 -7.27 -4.43 28.08
CA PRO A 252 -7.50 -5.79 28.56
C PRO A 252 -7.87 -6.77 27.44
N ALA A 253 -8.68 -6.36 26.47
CA ALA A 253 -9.02 -7.21 25.34
C ALA A 253 -7.76 -7.58 24.52
N VAL A 254 -6.93 -6.62 24.18
CA VAL A 254 -5.69 -6.88 23.42
C VAL A 254 -4.76 -7.79 24.20
N ARG A 255 -4.52 -7.54 25.50
CA ARG A 255 -3.69 -8.41 26.36
C ARG A 255 -4.17 -9.86 26.34
N ARG A 256 -5.49 -10.06 26.49
CA ARG A 256 -6.08 -11.40 26.50
C ARG A 256 -5.89 -12.14 25.17
N PHE A 257 -6.03 -11.41 24.03
CA PHE A 257 -5.89 -12.01 22.70
C PHE A 257 -4.44 -12.24 22.28
N THR A 258 -3.50 -11.48 22.83
CA THR A 258 -2.07 -11.55 22.47
C THR A 258 -1.22 -12.31 23.50
N GLY A 259 -1.81 -12.76 24.60
CA GLY A 259 -1.10 -13.50 25.65
C GLY A 259 -0.13 -12.63 26.48
N LEU A 260 -0.41 -11.32 26.59
CA LEU A 260 0.39 -10.37 27.39
C LEU A 260 -0.23 -10.10 28.75
#